data_2aa946927c8ceb21cc9519cd6cfa302a
#
_entry.id   2aa946927c8ceb21cc9519cd6cfa302a
#
_cell.length_a   1.000
_cell.length_b   1.000
_cell.length_c   1.000
_cell.angle_alpha   90.00
_cell.angle_beta   90.00
_cell.angle_gamma   90.00
#
_symmetry.space_group_name_H-M   'P 1'
#
loop_
_entity.id
_entity.type
_entity.pdbx_description
1 polymer ?
#
loop_
_entity_poly.entity_id
_entity_poly.type
_entity_poly.pdbx_seq_one_letter_code
_entity_poly.pdbx_strand_id
1 'polypeptide(L)'
;MKQLILKDRRKICSYILIIGIIFINKSFLFCMVEGISMQPTLNENNRILVNKASIYFSSFHHGDVVIIKEDSATYYVKRIIGLPGNNIQLRDDEVYINGKKRDESYIQLDMSQVSNRFSNCREMKVPTHKLFVLGDNRNHSKDSRNTLGLIDESNIIGKVKMVYYPFDQIK
;
A
#
# COMPACT_ATOMS: atom_id res chain seq x y z
N MET A 1 -50.84 11.30 17.22
CA MET A 1 -49.72 12.09 16.78
C MET A 1 -48.33 11.50 17.20
N LYS A 2 -48.09 11.21 18.49
CA LYS A 2 -46.81 10.61 18.95
C LYS A 2 -46.41 9.28 18.29
N GLN A 3 -47.34 8.38 17.99
CA GLN A 3 -47.07 7.09 17.40
C GLN A 3 -46.63 7.18 15.90
N LEU A 4 -47.12 8.15 15.15
CA LEU A 4 -46.69 8.41 13.76
C LEU A 4 -45.24 8.88 13.72
N ILE A 5 -44.88 9.84 14.61
CA ILE A 5 -43.52 10.39 14.70
C ILE A 5 -42.51 9.30 15.09
N LEU A 6 -42.87 8.36 15.95
CA LEU A 6 -42.01 7.24 16.35
C LEU A 6 -41.83 6.22 15.23
N LYS A 7 -42.83 5.98 14.40
CA LYS A 7 -42.77 5.08 13.26
C LYS A 7 -41.82 5.62 12.16
N ASP A 8 -41.86 6.93 11.92
CA ASP A 8 -40.98 7.56 10.95
C ASP A 8 -39.54 7.63 11.45
N ARG A 9 -39.29 7.87 12.73
CA ARG A 9 -37.94 7.80 13.32
C ARG A 9 -37.32 6.40 13.19
N ARG A 10 -38.08 5.33 13.40
CA ARG A 10 -37.58 3.95 13.20
C ARG A 10 -37.17 3.69 11.76
N LYS A 11 -37.96 4.14 10.79
CA LYS A 11 -37.62 4.03 9.36
C LYS A 11 -36.35 4.80 9.02
N ILE A 12 -36.19 6.03 9.51
CA ILE A 12 -35.02 6.86 9.29
C ILE A 12 -33.77 6.16 9.87
N CYS A 13 -33.85 5.64 11.10
CA CYS A 13 -32.76 4.88 11.70
C CYS A 13 -32.38 3.64 10.87
N SER A 14 -33.38 2.93 10.35
CA SER A 14 -33.12 1.76 9.48
C SER A 14 -32.43 2.15 8.17
N TYR A 15 -32.84 3.26 7.55
CA TYR A 15 -32.17 3.76 6.33
C TYR A 15 -30.72 4.19 6.61
N ILE A 16 -30.47 4.88 7.70
CA ILE A 16 -29.11 5.29 8.12
C ILE A 16 -28.23 4.04 8.33
N LEU A 17 -28.76 3.03 9.00
CA LEU A 17 -28.06 1.77 9.25
C LEU A 17 -27.71 1.06 7.94
N ILE A 18 -28.68 0.95 7.01
CA ILE A 18 -28.45 0.33 5.70
C ILE A 18 -27.41 1.10 4.91
N ILE A 19 -27.50 2.42 4.84
CA ILE A 19 -26.51 3.26 4.16
C ILE A 19 -25.14 3.08 4.79
N GLY A 20 -25.04 3.04 6.12
CA GLY A 20 -23.79 2.80 6.84
C GLY A 20 -23.16 1.45 6.50
N ILE A 21 -23.96 0.38 6.44
CA ILE A 21 -23.49 -0.97 6.05
C ILE A 21 -22.98 -0.96 4.61
N ILE A 22 -23.70 -0.33 3.68
CA ILE A 22 -23.29 -0.23 2.27
C ILE A 22 -21.96 0.55 2.16
N PHE A 23 -21.83 1.64 2.92
CA PHE A 23 -20.62 2.45 2.93
C PHE A 23 -19.41 1.66 3.45
N ILE A 24 -19.57 0.93 4.56
CA ILE A 24 -18.54 0.07 5.12
C ILE A 24 -18.10 -0.99 4.11
N ASN A 25 -19.05 -1.69 3.48
CA ASN A 25 -18.73 -2.70 2.47
C ASN A 25 -17.97 -2.14 1.26
N LYS A 26 -18.27 -0.91 0.84
CA LYS A 26 -17.54 -0.26 -0.27
C LYS A 26 -16.18 0.28 0.14
N SER A 27 -15.97 0.56 1.42
CA SER A 27 -14.74 1.15 1.95
C SER A 27 -13.61 0.15 2.16
N PHE A 28 -13.92 -1.13 2.26
CA PHE A 28 -12.94 -2.18 2.52
C PHE A 28 -12.91 -3.21 1.41
N LEU A 29 -11.71 -3.78 1.21
CA LEU A 29 -11.48 -4.88 0.28
C LEU A 29 -10.70 -5.96 1.03
N PHE A 30 -11.13 -7.22 0.88
CA PHE A 30 -10.46 -8.40 1.40
C PHE A 30 -9.80 -9.11 0.23
N CYS A 31 -8.51 -9.36 0.31
CA CYS A 31 -7.77 -10.07 -0.72
C CYS A 31 -6.70 -10.97 -0.13
N MET A 32 -6.22 -11.89 -0.94
CA MET A 32 -5.11 -12.79 -0.62
C MET A 32 -3.85 -12.29 -1.34
N VAL A 33 -2.74 -12.37 -0.64
CA VAL A 33 -1.42 -12.02 -1.18
C VAL A 33 -0.90 -13.19 -2.00
N GLU A 34 -0.52 -12.91 -3.24
CA GLU A 34 0.16 -13.84 -4.12
C GLU A 34 1.60 -13.39 -4.34
N GLY A 35 2.53 -14.34 -4.27
CA GLY A 35 3.96 -14.11 -4.46
C GLY A 35 4.69 -13.59 -3.22
N ILE A 36 5.99 -13.43 -3.37
CA ILE A 36 6.95 -13.23 -2.29
C ILE A 36 7.51 -11.80 -2.20
N SER A 37 7.07 -10.89 -3.05
CA SER A 37 7.71 -9.57 -3.23
C SER A 37 7.63 -8.65 -1.99
N MET A 38 6.74 -8.93 -1.06
CA MET A 38 6.55 -8.15 0.17
C MET A 38 7.04 -8.87 1.43
N GLN A 39 7.73 -10.01 1.27
CA GLN A 39 8.36 -10.68 2.41
C GLN A 39 9.47 -9.81 3.01
N PRO A 40 9.62 -9.85 4.34
CA PRO A 40 8.89 -10.63 5.33
C PRO A 40 7.58 -9.99 5.83
N THR A 41 7.27 -8.77 5.39
CA THR A 41 6.08 -8.02 5.88
C THR A 41 4.77 -8.72 5.55
N LEU A 42 4.66 -9.22 4.32
CA LEU A 42 3.53 -10.01 3.86
C LEU A 42 4.03 -11.28 3.21
N ASN A 43 3.52 -12.40 3.67
CA ASN A 43 3.81 -13.72 3.11
C ASN A 43 2.75 -14.13 2.09
N GLU A 44 3.12 -15.03 1.20
CA GLU A 44 2.18 -15.67 0.28
C GLU A 44 1.03 -16.32 1.07
N ASN A 45 -0.18 -16.27 0.53
CA ASN A 45 -1.43 -16.70 1.15
C ASN A 45 -1.89 -15.89 2.38
N ASN A 46 -1.18 -14.82 2.78
CA ASN A 46 -1.73 -13.90 3.76
C ASN A 46 -3.02 -13.28 3.25
N ARG A 47 -4.05 -13.23 4.10
CA ARG A 47 -5.28 -12.51 3.81
C ARG A 47 -5.23 -11.14 4.45
N ILE A 48 -5.38 -10.12 3.63
CA ILE A 48 -5.19 -8.73 4.02
C ILE A 48 -6.48 -7.93 3.91
N LEU A 49 -6.65 -7.03 4.86
CA LEU A 49 -7.70 -6.01 4.84
C LEU A 49 -7.14 -4.72 4.25
N VAL A 50 -7.78 -4.23 3.21
CA VAL A 50 -7.42 -3.01 2.50
C VAL A 50 -8.47 -1.94 2.71
N ASN A 51 -8.06 -0.76 3.12
CA ASN A 51 -8.94 0.40 3.24
C ASN A 51 -8.90 1.20 1.92
N LYS A 52 -9.96 1.08 1.13
CA LYS A 52 -10.15 1.85 -0.11
C LYS A 52 -10.49 3.31 0.15
N ALA A 53 -11.23 3.60 1.22
CA ALA A 53 -11.59 4.96 1.56
C ALA A 53 -10.39 5.82 1.92
N SER A 54 -9.28 5.21 2.35
CA SER A 54 -8.06 5.94 2.71
C SER A 54 -7.45 6.77 1.58
N ILE A 55 -7.68 6.41 0.31
CA ILE A 55 -7.19 7.19 -0.84
C ILE A 55 -7.92 8.53 -1.01
N TYR A 56 -9.13 8.66 -0.48
CA TYR A 56 -9.94 9.88 -0.58
C TYR A 56 -9.80 10.79 0.65
N PHE A 57 -9.51 10.21 1.82
CA PHE A 57 -9.57 10.93 3.10
C PHE A 57 -8.21 11.09 3.79
N SER A 58 -7.17 10.45 3.30
CA SER A 58 -5.85 10.55 3.90
C SER A 58 -4.74 10.65 2.87
N SER A 59 -3.78 11.54 3.11
CA SER A 59 -2.56 11.64 2.30
C SER A 59 -1.77 10.34 2.31
N PHE A 60 -0.99 10.09 1.28
CA PHE A 60 0.01 9.03 1.27
C PHE A 60 1.19 9.40 2.19
N HIS A 61 1.75 8.39 2.84
CA HIS A 61 2.92 8.56 3.71
C HIS A 61 4.00 7.55 3.32
N HIS A 62 5.23 7.92 3.66
CA HIS A 62 6.34 6.98 3.54
C HIS A 62 6.10 5.74 4.41
N GLY A 63 6.26 4.56 3.83
CA GLY A 63 6.05 3.29 4.50
C GLY A 63 4.65 2.70 4.35
N ASP A 64 3.67 3.46 3.82
CA ASP A 64 2.35 2.91 3.51
C ASP A 64 2.47 1.72 2.55
N VAL A 65 1.85 0.60 2.90
CA VAL A 65 1.71 -0.54 2.00
C VAL A 65 0.40 -0.39 1.24
N VAL A 66 0.49 -0.40 -0.09
CA VAL A 66 -0.63 -0.08 -0.98
C VAL A 66 -0.88 -1.17 -2.01
N ILE A 67 -2.13 -1.27 -2.48
CA ILE A 67 -2.48 -2.05 -3.65
C ILE A 67 -2.49 -1.14 -4.86
N ILE A 68 -1.76 -1.55 -5.89
CA ILE A 68 -1.60 -0.86 -7.16
C ILE A 68 -2.30 -1.67 -8.24
N LYS A 69 -3.10 -1.01 -9.04
CA LYS A 69 -3.69 -1.59 -10.26
C LYS A 69 -2.79 -1.26 -11.45
N GLU A 70 -2.21 -2.28 -12.09
CA GLU A 70 -1.41 -2.08 -13.31
C GLU A 70 -2.29 -2.04 -14.55
N ASP A 71 -3.19 -3.04 -14.66
CA ASP A 71 -4.15 -3.17 -15.77
C ASP A 71 -5.51 -3.69 -15.27
N SER A 72 -6.35 -4.20 -16.16
CA SER A 72 -7.69 -4.70 -15.82
C SER A 72 -7.68 -5.92 -14.88
N ALA A 73 -6.61 -6.70 -14.86
CA ALA A 73 -6.52 -7.98 -14.15
C ALA A 73 -5.35 -8.05 -13.17
N THR A 74 -4.31 -7.21 -13.34
CA THR A 74 -3.05 -7.30 -12.59
C THR A 74 -3.00 -6.28 -11.47
N TYR A 75 -2.71 -6.78 -10.26
CA TYR A 75 -2.56 -5.97 -9.05
C TYR A 75 -1.24 -6.30 -8.37
N TYR A 76 -0.60 -5.27 -7.82
CA TYR A 76 0.62 -5.41 -7.03
C TYR A 76 0.42 -4.85 -5.63
N VAL A 77 1.06 -5.48 -4.67
CA VAL A 77 1.21 -4.92 -3.32
C VAL A 77 2.62 -4.42 -3.18
N LYS A 78 2.81 -3.14 -2.85
CA LYS A 78 4.13 -2.49 -2.70
C LYS A 78 4.10 -1.47 -1.58
N ARG A 79 5.30 -1.10 -1.12
CA ARG A 79 5.49 -0.06 -0.10
C ARG A 79 5.85 1.27 -0.75
N ILE A 80 5.20 2.35 -0.32
CA ILE A 80 5.54 3.71 -0.75
C ILE A 80 6.84 4.12 -0.08
N ILE A 81 7.83 4.43 -0.92
CA ILE A 81 9.14 4.91 -0.50
C ILE A 81 9.29 6.39 -0.81
N GLY A 82 8.85 6.83 -1.99
CA GLY A 82 8.94 8.23 -2.40
C GLY A 82 7.58 8.83 -2.68
N LEU A 83 7.38 10.04 -2.15
CA LEU A 83 6.21 10.89 -2.36
C LEU A 83 6.51 11.96 -3.42
N PRO A 84 5.48 12.61 -4.00
CA PRO A 84 5.68 13.72 -4.92
C PRO A 84 6.66 14.77 -4.38
N GLY A 85 7.61 15.18 -5.21
CA GLY A 85 8.65 16.15 -4.86
C GLY A 85 9.89 15.56 -4.18
N ASN A 86 9.86 14.30 -3.72
CA ASN A 86 11.04 13.68 -3.14
C ASN A 86 12.12 13.42 -4.18
N ASN A 87 13.37 13.55 -3.75
CA ASN A 87 14.54 13.12 -4.47
C ASN A 87 14.99 11.77 -3.93
N ILE A 88 14.90 10.72 -4.73
CA ILE A 88 15.24 9.34 -4.35
C ILE A 88 16.60 9.00 -4.91
N GLN A 89 17.49 8.53 -4.06
CA GLN A 89 18.78 7.97 -4.45
C GLN A 89 18.89 6.54 -3.94
N LEU A 90 19.29 5.66 -4.83
CA LEU A 90 19.54 4.26 -4.54
C LEU A 90 21.04 4.02 -4.70
N ARG A 91 21.73 3.72 -3.61
CA ARG A 91 23.16 3.42 -3.61
C ARG A 91 23.51 2.46 -2.47
N ASP A 92 24.48 1.60 -2.70
CA ASP A 92 25.03 0.69 -1.69
C ASP A 92 23.94 -0.15 -0.98
N ASP A 93 22.95 -0.61 -1.75
CA ASP A 93 21.76 -1.33 -1.27
C ASP A 93 20.89 -0.53 -0.28
N GLU A 94 21.07 0.77 -0.21
CA GLU A 94 20.36 1.69 0.69
C GLU A 94 19.50 2.70 -0.08
N VAL A 95 18.42 3.14 0.55
CA VAL A 95 17.53 4.17 0.02
C VAL A 95 17.79 5.48 0.75
N TYR A 96 18.02 6.53 -0.02
CA TYR A 96 18.11 7.91 0.47
C TYR A 96 16.95 8.72 -0.07
N ILE A 97 16.32 9.49 0.80
CA ILE A 97 15.23 10.41 0.46
C ILE A 97 15.67 11.82 0.82
N ASN A 98 15.75 12.70 -0.18
CA ASN A 98 16.24 14.09 -0.02
C ASN A 98 17.63 14.14 0.69
N GLY A 99 18.53 13.24 0.30
CA GLY A 99 19.88 13.13 0.83
C GLY A 99 20.00 12.47 2.21
N LYS A 100 18.89 12.06 2.85
CA LYS A 100 18.89 11.37 4.14
C LYS A 100 18.66 9.89 3.95
N LYS A 101 19.50 9.06 4.55
CA LYS A 101 19.29 7.60 4.58
C LYS A 101 17.96 7.26 5.24
N ARG A 102 17.20 6.40 4.61
CA ARG A 102 15.95 5.87 5.15
C ARG A 102 16.24 4.66 6.04
N ASP A 103 15.65 4.65 7.23
CA ASP A 103 15.57 3.41 8.02
C ASP A 103 14.55 2.46 7.40
N GLU A 104 14.99 1.24 7.13
CA GLU A 104 14.22 0.20 6.48
C GLU A 104 14.26 -1.10 7.29
N SER A 105 14.01 -1.00 8.58
CA SER A 105 14.02 -2.12 9.55
C SER A 105 13.05 -3.26 9.19
N TYR A 106 12.11 -3.02 8.28
CA TYR A 106 11.17 -4.02 7.75
C TYR A 106 11.80 -4.95 6.68
N ILE A 107 13.00 -4.65 6.19
CA ILE A 107 13.69 -5.49 5.22
C ILE A 107 14.50 -6.55 5.96
N GLN A 108 14.35 -7.82 5.58
CA GLN A 108 15.33 -8.84 5.93
C GLN A 108 16.48 -8.77 4.92
N LEU A 109 17.64 -8.34 5.41
CA LEU A 109 18.89 -8.39 4.64
C LEU A 109 19.39 -9.83 4.65
N ASP A 110 19.19 -10.56 3.58
CA ASP A 110 19.94 -11.78 3.34
C ASP A 110 21.35 -11.39 2.89
N MET A 111 22.28 -11.42 3.85
CA MET A 111 23.69 -11.08 3.63
C MET A 111 24.38 -11.98 2.59
N SER A 112 23.81 -13.15 2.30
CA SER A 112 24.35 -14.07 1.29
C SER A 112 24.06 -13.64 -0.15
N GLN A 113 23.11 -12.72 -0.36
CA GLN A 113 22.67 -12.23 -1.67
C GLN A 113 22.94 -10.72 -1.88
N VAL A 114 23.92 -10.17 -1.16
CA VAL A 114 24.39 -8.79 -1.34
C VAL A 114 25.23 -8.72 -2.61
N SER A 115 24.59 -8.84 -3.76
CA SER A 115 25.24 -8.57 -5.04
C SER A 115 24.36 -7.66 -5.89
N ASN A 116 24.77 -6.38 -5.97
CA ASN A 116 24.31 -5.42 -6.97
C ASN A 116 22.78 -5.12 -7.03
N ARG A 117 22.12 -5.02 -5.88
CA ARG A 117 20.69 -4.66 -5.83
C ARG A 117 20.41 -3.29 -6.46
N PHE A 118 21.38 -2.40 -6.39
CA PHE A 118 21.35 -1.08 -7.01
C PHE A 118 22.67 -0.85 -7.79
N SER A 119 22.83 -1.54 -8.88
CA SER A 119 24.07 -1.53 -9.67
C SER A 119 24.46 -0.17 -10.27
N ASN A 120 23.62 0.86 -10.13
CA ASN A 120 23.94 2.23 -10.51
C ASN A 120 23.25 3.20 -9.54
N CYS A 121 24.01 4.13 -9.00
CA CYS A 121 23.50 5.28 -8.25
C CYS A 121 22.58 6.09 -9.17
N ARG A 122 21.27 5.85 -9.05
CA ARG A 122 20.27 6.57 -9.84
C ARG A 122 19.57 7.55 -8.92
N GLU A 123 19.76 8.82 -9.23
CA GLU A 123 18.99 9.88 -8.59
C GLU A 123 17.73 10.14 -9.43
N MET A 124 16.58 10.20 -8.77
CA MET A 124 15.29 10.43 -9.42
C MET A 124 14.42 11.34 -8.57
N LYS A 125 13.96 12.44 -9.15
CA LYS A 125 12.92 13.27 -8.53
C LYS A 125 11.55 12.70 -8.86
N VAL A 126 10.75 12.45 -7.82
CA VAL A 126 9.36 11.97 -7.96
C VAL A 126 8.49 13.13 -8.43
N PRO A 127 7.85 13.05 -9.61
CA PRO A 127 6.96 14.09 -10.11
C PRO A 127 5.69 14.22 -9.25
N THR A 128 4.94 15.31 -9.49
CA THR A 128 3.58 15.48 -8.93
C THR A 128 2.68 14.32 -9.36
N HIS A 129 1.82 13.87 -8.46
CA HIS A 129 0.88 12.76 -8.66
C HIS A 129 1.52 11.40 -8.97
N LYS A 130 2.84 11.27 -8.74
CA LYS A 130 3.55 10.00 -8.87
C LYS A 130 4.09 9.53 -7.52
N LEU A 131 4.21 8.21 -7.38
CA LEU A 131 4.78 7.56 -6.22
C LEU A 131 5.94 6.66 -6.65
N PHE A 132 6.99 6.62 -5.84
CA PHE A 132 8.05 5.65 -5.98
C PHE A 132 7.80 4.53 -4.96
N VAL A 133 7.67 3.31 -5.45
CA VAL A 133 7.28 2.15 -4.64
C VAL A 133 8.31 1.03 -4.75
N LEU A 134 8.53 0.31 -3.66
CA LEU A 134 9.40 -0.87 -3.62
C LEU A 134 8.68 -2.05 -2.98
N GLY A 135 9.10 -3.25 -3.36
CA GLY A 135 8.79 -4.44 -2.57
C GLY A 135 9.76 -4.56 -1.40
N ASP A 136 9.32 -5.17 -0.32
CA ASP A 136 10.17 -5.39 0.85
C ASP A 136 11.21 -6.49 0.57
N ASN A 137 10.86 -7.49 -0.24
CA ASN A 137 11.80 -8.45 -0.80
C ASN A 137 12.51 -7.86 -2.03
N ARG A 138 13.55 -7.10 -1.79
CA ARG A 138 14.29 -6.32 -2.79
C ARG A 138 14.79 -7.13 -3.99
N ASN A 139 15.15 -8.39 -3.77
CA ASN A 139 15.70 -9.27 -4.81
C ASN A 139 14.59 -9.87 -5.69
N HIS A 140 13.39 -10.03 -5.16
CA HIS A 140 12.28 -10.71 -5.82
C HIS A 140 11.08 -9.78 -5.99
N SER A 141 11.32 -8.53 -6.38
CA SER A 141 10.26 -7.55 -6.56
C SER A 141 10.31 -6.88 -7.93
N LYS A 142 9.17 -6.89 -8.61
CA LYS A 142 8.85 -6.01 -9.72
C LYS A 142 8.30 -4.71 -9.13
N ASP A 143 9.05 -3.60 -9.25
CA ASP A 143 8.72 -2.33 -8.61
C ASP A 143 9.28 -1.11 -9.37
N SER A 144 9.34 0.07 -8.75
CA SER A 144 9.76 1.31 -9.42
C SER A 144 11.20 1.32 -9.91
N ARG A 145 12.04 0.39 -9.45
CA ARG A 145 13.44 0.26 -9.92
C ARG A 145 13.53 -0.32 -11.32
N ASN A 146 12.55 -1.10 -11.70
CA ASN A 146 12.57 -1.87 -12.94
C ASN A 146 11.32 -1.63 -13.78
N THR A 147 10.50 -2.65 -13.99
CA THR A 147 9.42 -2.62 -14.98
C THR A 147 8.18 -1.85 -14.60
N LEU A 148 7.91 -1.61 -13.29
CA LEU A 148 6.73 -0.84 -12.88
C LEU A 148 6.93 0.67 -13.06
N GLY A 149 8.18 1.17 -12.92
CA GLY A 149 8.42 2.61 -12.95
C GLY A 149 7.67 3.38 -11.84
N LEU A 150 7.47 4.68 -12.05
CA LEU A 150 6.71 5.52 -11.13
C LEU A 150 5.21 5.27 -11.29
N ILE A 151 4.53 5.13 -10.16
CA ILE A 151 3.10 4.79 -10.09
C ILE A 151 2.26 6.07 -9.99
N ASP A 152 1.21 6.18 -10.80
CA ASP A 152 0.22 7.22 -10.65
C ASP A 152 -0.58 7.03 -9.35
N GLU A 153 -0.81 8.11 -8.61
CA GLU A 153 -1.64 8.06 -7.40
C GLU A 153 -3.04 7.51 -7.70
N SER A 154 -3.57 7.77 -8.90
CA SER A 154 -4.88 7.26 -9.37
C SER A 154 -4.92 5.74 -9.54
N ASN A 155 -3.77 5.08 -9.67
CA ASN A 155 -3.67 3.63 -9.78
C ASN A 155 -3.70 2.94 -8.42
N ILE A 156 -3.69 3.70 -7.32
CA ILE A 156 -3.78 3.11 -5.98
C ILE A 156 -5.23 2.77 -5.66
N ILE A 157 -5.47 1.51 -5.33
CA ILE A 157 -6.80 1.00 -4.95
C ILE A 157 -7.10 1.26 -3.47
N GLY A 158 -6.08 1.21 -2.62
CA GLY A 158 -6.22 1.42 -1.18
C GLY A 158 -4.96 1.07 -0.42
N LYS A 159 -4.99 1.34 0.89
CA LYS A 159 -3.89 1.03 1.82
C LYS A 159 -4.16 -0.25 2.59
N VAL A 160 -3.17 -1.12 2.66
CA VAL A 160 -3.22 -2.31 3.52
C VAL A 160 -3.25 -1.87 4.98
N LYS A 161 -4.19 -2.42 5.76
CA LYS A 161 -4.37 -2.08 7.17
C LYS A 161 -3.85 -3.18 8.09
N MET A 162 -4.13 -4.41 7.76
CA MET A 162 -3.72 -5.55 8.59
C MET A 162 -3.78 -6.86 7.81
N VAL A 163 -3.00 -7.83 8.26
CA VAL A 163 -3.20 -9.24 7.94
C VAL A 163 -4.22 -9.79 8.92
N TYR A 164 -5.29 -10.39 8.42
CA TYR A 164 -6.31 -10.98 9.28
C TYR A 164 -6.28 -12.51 9.29
N TYR A 165 -5.47 -13.11 8.40
CA TYR A 165 -5.21 -14.56 8.41
C TYR A 165 -3.90 -14.88 7.67
N PRO A 166 -3.03 -15.76 8.22
CA PRO A 166 -3.01 -16.14 9.65
C PRO A 166 -2.86 -14.89 10.53
N PHE A 167 -3.21 -14.98 11.82
CA PHE A 167 -3.12 -13.86 12.75
C PHE A 167 -1.66 -13.60 13.15
N ASP A 168 -0.85 -13.13 12.20
CA ASP A 168 0.48 -12.62 12.46
C ASP A 168 0.45 -11.10 12.38
N GLN A 169 1.05 -10.44 13.36
CA GLN A 169 1.12 -8.98 13.36
C GLN A 169 1.98 -8.50 12.20
N ILE A 170 1.51 -7.51 11.47
CA ILE A 170 2.34 -6.75 10.53
C ILE A 170 3.44 -6.07 11.34
N LYS A 171 4.68 -6.49 11.15
CA LYS A 171 5.88 -5.88 11.75
C LYS A 171 6.23 -4.59 11.03
#